data_aa665d82e5e50ee5282254bc39fe2dbf
#
_entry.id   aa665d82e5e50ee5282254bc39fe2dbf
#
_cell.length_a   1.000
_cell.length_b   1.000
_cell.length_c   1.000
_cell.angle_alpha   90.00
_cell.angle_beta   90.00
_cell.angle_gamma   90.00
#
_symmetry.space_group_name_H-M   'P 1'
#
loop_
_entity.id
_entity.type
_entity.pdbx_description
1 polymer ?
#
loop_
_entity_poly.entity_id
_entity_poly.type
_entity_poly.pdbx_seq_one_letter_code
_entity_poly.pdbx_strand_id
1 'polypeptide(L)'
;TPIYHKSKVFYGLSNTKGFLSKENTAIVVEGYLDLIQLFQNDIKNVVAVSGTSFTDSHALELNKYVKNVKIAYDGDNAGKNAAIRSGYVLLKNGFFPEIVVIPENTDPDDWIQKEGPIPLKNAIKNSINLFEFQYKNSDIDDSNPNSISNLVNDILKEISDVVDPVHKELCIRSIAKVTNLN
;
A
#
# COMPACT_ATOMS: atom_id res chain seq x y z
N THR A 1 8.93 7.27 24.23
CA THR A 1 9.59 6.65 25.40
C THR A 1 10.64 5.68 24.89
N PRO A 2 11.68 5.34 25.67
CA PRO A 2 12.72 4.37 25.26
C PRO A 2 12.17 2.97 24.92
N ILE A 3 10.96 2.66 25.37
CA ILE A 3 10.33 1.33 25.24
C ILE A 3 9.35 1.24 24.06
N TYR A 4 8.82 2.37 23.57
CA TYR A 4 7.82 2.39 22.52
C TYR A 4 8.28 3.22 21.31
N HIS A 5 8.52 2.53 20.19
CA HIS A 5 8.90 3.14 18.91
C HIS A 5 7.80 2.86 17.90
N LYS A 6 6.99 3.88 17.58
CA LYS A 6 5.90 3.78 16.58
C LYS A 6 6.37 3.20 15.25
N SER A 7 7.58 3.56 14.82
CA SER A 7 8.19 3.10 13.57
C SER A 7 8.55 1.59 13.54
N LYS A 8 8.33 0.86 14.62
CA LYS A 8 8.65 -0.58 14.72
C LYS A 8 7.44 -1.45 15.05
N VAL A 9 6.29 -0.85 15.33
CA VAL A 9 5.11 -1.58 15.78
C VAL A 9 3.86 -1.11 15.04
N PHE A 10 2.97 -2.05 14.75
CA PHE A 10 1.63 -1.74 14.26
C PHE A 10 0.64 -1.65 15.41
N TYR A 11 -0.26 -0.69 15.32
CA TYR A 11 -1.47 -0.71 16.13
C TYR A 11 -2.38 -1.85 15.67
N GLY A 12 -2.98 -2.55 16.61
CA GLY A 12 -3.93 -3.64 16.36
C GLY A 12 -3.30 -5.01 16.09
N LEU A 13 -1.99 -5.11 15.79
CA LEU A 13 -1.35 -6.37 15.39
C LEU A 13 -1.58 -7.52 16.38
N SER A 14 -1.54 -7.25 17.69
CA SER A 14 -1.80 -8.28 18.73
C SER A 14 -3.16 -8.97 18.56
N ASN A 15 -4.17 -8.23 18.10
CA ASN A 15 -5.54 -8.70 17.94
C ASN A 15 -5.80 -9.27 16.54
N THR A 16 -5.02 -8.82 15.54
CA THR A 16 -5.30 -9.13 14.13
C THR A 16 -4.36 -10.19 13.53
N LYS A 17 -3.20 -10.49 14.16
CA LYS A 17 -2.19 -11.43 13.63
C LYS A 17 -2.72 -12.80 13.22
N GLY A 18 -3.73 -13.33 13.94
CA GLY A 18 -4.35 -14.59 13.57
C GLY A 18 -5.14 -14.50 12.26
N PHE A 19 -5.80 -13.37 12.03
CA PHE A 19 -6.52 -13.11 10.79
C PHE A 19 -5.57 -12.83 9.63
N LEU A 20 -4.48 -12.08 9.88
CA LEU A 20 -3.41 -11.86 8.90
C LEU A 20 -2.89 -13.18 8.35
N SER A 21 -2.49 -14.10 9.25
CA SER A 21 -1.95 -15.41 8.85
C SER A 21 -2.98 -16.28 8.14
N LYS A 22 -4.24 -16.26 8.56
CA LYS A 22 -5.31 -17.01 7.94
C LYS A 22 -5.57 -16.56 6.50
N GLU A 23 -5.67 -15.25 6.29
CA GLU A 23 -5.93 -14.65 4.97
C GLU A 23 -4.66 -14.54 4.12
N ASN A 24 -3.48 -14.78 4.70
CA ASN A 24 -2.16 -14.56 4.06
C ASN A 24 -2.04 -13.18 3.40
N THR A 25 -2.76 -12.20 3.92
CA THR A 25 -2.88 -10.84 3.39
C THR A 25 -3.05 -9.85 4.53
N ALA A 26 -2.27 -8.78 4.54
CA ALA A 26 -2.43 -7.65 5.44
C ALA A 26 -3.04 -6.45 4.70
N ILE A 27 -3.99 -5.79 5.34
CA ILE A 27 -4.47 -4.47 4.93
C ILE A 27 -3.83 -3.46 5.88
N VAL A 28 -3.09 -2.50 5.33
CA VAL A 28 -2.40 -1.46 6.09
C VAL A 28 -3.16 -0.14 5.91
N VAL A 29 -3.57 0.45 7.02
CA VAL A 29 -4.24 1.76 7.08
C VAL A 29 -3.38 2.79 7.83
N GLU A 30 -3.70 4.08 7.72
CA GLU A 30 -2.94 5.14 8.39
C GLU A 30 -3.31 5.27 9.87
N GLY A 31 -4.59 5.41 10.15
CA GLY A 31 -5.12 5.73 11.46
C GLY A 31 -5.63 4.53 12.26
N TYR A 32 -5.67 4.68 13.57
CA TYR A 32 -6.27 3.68 14.44
C TYR A 32 -7.80 3.65 14.34
N LEU A 33 -8.44 4.77 13.95
CA LEU A 33 -9.89 4.82 13.71
C LEU A 33 -10.25 4.00 12.48
N ASP A 34 -9.50 4.13 11.37
CA ASP A 34 -9.68 3.30 10.19
C ASP A 34 -9.62 1.82 10.56
N LEU A 35 -8.59 1.41 11.33
CA LEU A 35 -8.46 0.03 11.77
C LEU A 35 -9.69 -0.44 12.55
N ILE A 36 -10.14 0.36 13.52
CA ILE A 36 -11.29 0.00 14.36
C ILE A 36 -12.53 -0.15 13.49
N GLN A 37 -12.76 0.77 12.58
CA GLN A 37 -13.92 0.75 11.68
C GLN A 37 -13.87 -0.45 10.73
N LEU A 38 -12.72 -0.73 10.12
CA LEU A 38 -12.54 -1.91 9.28
C LEU A 38 -12.82 -3.19 10.08
N PHE A 39 -12.22 -3.32 11.26
CA PHE A 39 -12.36 -4.50 12.10
C PHE A 39 -13.81 -4.75 12.54
N GLN A 40 -14.55 -3.70 12.90
CA GLN A 40 -15.97 -3.77 13.26
C GLN A 40 -16.85 -4.23 12.09
N ASN A 41 -16.41 -3.98 10.85
CA ASN A 41 -17.12 -4.35 9.62
C ASN A 41 -16.58 -5.65 9.00
N ASP A 42 -16.00 -6.54 9.81
CA ASP A 42 -15.49 -7.86 9.41
C ASP A 42 -14.31 -7.85 8.41
N ILE A 43 -13.56 -6.74 8.34
CA ILE A 43 -12.27 -6.66 7.67
C ILE A 43 -11.20 -6.79 8.76
N LYS A 44 -10.89 -8.04 9.16
CA LYS A 44 -10.12 -8.32 10.39
C LYS A 44 -8.62 -8.46 10.18
N ASN A 45 -8.16 -8.65 8.96
CA ASN A 45 -6.75 -8.75 8.59
C ASN A 45 -6.12 -7.36 8.35
N VAL A 46 -6.33 -6.43 9.28
CA VAL A 46 -5.94 -5.02 9.19
C VAL A 46 -4.94 -4.63 10.29
N VAL A 47 -4.01 -3.74 9.95
CA VAL A 47 -3.05 -3.11 10.88
C VAL A 47 -2.91 -1.62 10.55
N ALA A 48 -2.56 -0.79 11.54
CA ALA A 48 -2.36 0.64 11.33
C ALA A 48 -0.95 1.10 11.72
N VAL A 49 -0.38 2.05 10.94
CA VAL A 49 0.92 2.69 11.24
C VAL A 49 0.80 3.79 12.30
N SER A 50 -0.40 4.31 12.55
CA SER A 50 -0.75 5.23 13.65
C SER A 50 0.10 6.50 13.73
N GLY A 51 0.07 7.30 12.66
CA GLY A 51 0.69 8.62 12.62
C GLY A 51 2.23 8.57 12.53
N THR A 52 2.77 7.54 11.90
CA THR A 52 4.17 7.46 11.48
C THR A 52 4.26 6.97 10.04
N SER A 53 5.38 7.23 9.37
CA SER A 53 5.63 6.64 8.05
C SER A 53 5.82 5.14 8.17
N PHE A 54 5.41 4.41 7.13
CA PHE A 54 5.72 2.98 7.01
C PHE A 54 7.25 2.78 6.85
N THR A 55 7.81 1.78 7.51
CA THR A 55 9.26 1.56 7.58
C THR A 55 9.64 0.11 7.24
N ASP A 56 10.95 -0.13 7.00
CA ASP A 56 11.48 -1.50 6.83
C ASP A 56 11.16 -2.41 8.03
N SER A 57 11.16 -1.85 9.25
CA SER A 57 10.78 -2.61 10.45
C SER A 57 9.32 -3.09 10.39
N HIS A 58 8.42 -2.27 9.84
CA HIS A 58 7.04 -2.65 9.59
C HIS A 58 6.95 -3.76 8.54
N ALA A 59 7.67 -3.65 7.42
CA ALA A 59 7.70 -4.68 6.38
C ALA A 59 8.24 -6.02 6.92
N LEU A 60 9.34 -5.99 7.66
CA LEU A 60 9.92 -7.17 8.29
C LEU A 60 8.97 -7.82 9.31
N GLU A 61 8.18 -7.02 10.04
CA GLU A 61 7.18 -7.55 10.96
C GLU A 61 6.06 -8.26 10.19
N LEU A 62 5.53 -7.66 9.09
CA LEU A 62 4.49 -8.28 8.26
C LEU A 62 4.95 -9.60 7.61
N ASN A 63 6.22 -9.69 7.20
CA ASN A 63 6.79 -10.91 6.59
C ASN A 63 6.66 -12.16 7.47
N LYS A 64 6.48 -11.99 8.79
CA LYS A 64 6.25 -13.08 9.72
C LYS A 64 4.87 -13.72 9.58
N TYR A 65 3.91 -13.00 9.04
CA TYR A 65 2.50 -13.38 9.05
C TYR A 65 1.88 -13.55 7.66
N VAL A 66 2.34 -12.76 6.65
CA VAL A 66 1.68 -12.67 5.36
C VAL A 66 2.65 -12.64 4.19
N LYS A 67 2.14 -12.97 2.99
CA LYS A 67 2.85 -12.79 1.71
C LYS A 67 2.28 -11.66 0.86
N ASN A 68 1.06 -11.23 1.13
CA ASN A 68 0.39 -10.18 0.38
C ASN A 68 0.10 -8.98 1.28
N VAL A 69 0.30 -7.78 0.75
CA VAL A 69 0.02 -6.53 1.47
C VAL A 69 -0.79 -5.60 0.57
N LYS A 70 -1.88 -5.08 1.11
CA LYS A 70 -2.71 -4.06 0.50
C LYS A 70 -2.63 -2.79 1.34
N ILE A 71 -2.42 -1.65 0.71
CA ILE A 71 -2.36 -0.34 1.38
C ILE A 71 -3.69 0.36 1.13
N ALA A 72 -4.38 0.74 2.19
CA ALA A 72 -5.64 1.47 2.16
C ALA A 72 -5.48 2.78 2.95
N TYR A 73 -4.76 3.74 2.36
CA TYR A 73 -4.51 5.06 2.92
C TYR A 73 -5.53 6.08 2.40
N ASP A 74 -5.52 7.27 2.98
CA ASP A 74 -6.46 8.33 2.64
C ASP A 74 -6.44 8.70 1.16
N GLY A 75 -7.59 9.08 0.61
CA GLY A 75 -7.74 9.42 -0.81
C GLY A 75 -7.27 10.82 -1.19
N ASP A 76 -6.72 11.60 -0.25
CA ASP A 76 -6.13 12.90 -0.54
C ASP A 76 -4.71 12.77 -1.13
N ASN A 77 -4.13 13.87 -1.57
CA ASN A 77 -2.78 13.87 -2.16
C ASN A 77 -1.69 13.43 -1.17
N ALA A 78 -1.85 13.70 0.12
CA ALA A 78 -0.89 13.31 1.15
C ALA A 78 -0.91 11.80 1.37
N GLY A 79 -2.10 11.21 1.50
CA GLY A 79 -2.31 9.77 1.64
C GLY A 79 -1.89 8.99 0.38
N LYS A 80 -2.23 9.48 -0.83
CA LYS A 80 -1.76 8.89 -2.10
C LYS A 80 -0.22 8.83 -2.17
N ASN A 81 0.45 9.92 -1.84
CA ASN A 81 1.91 9.98 -1.80
C ASN A 81 2.50 9.08 -0.68
N ALA A 82 1.83 8.99 0.46
CA ALA A 82 2.23 8.09 1.54
C ALA A 82 2.07 6.62 1.14
N ALA A 83 1.00 6.27 0.41
CA ALA A 83 0.78 4.93 -0.12
C ALA A 83 1.88 4.52 -1.11
N ILE A 84 2.28 5.42 -2.03
CA ILE A 84 3.37 5.18 -2.97
C ILE A 84 4.70 4.95 -2.23
N ARG A 85 5.06 5.83 -1.27
CA ARG A 85 6.29 5.65 -0.47
C ARG A 85 6.29 4.34 0.30
N SER A 86 5.17 3.99 0.94
CA SER A 86 5.01 2.73 1.67
C SER A 86 5.11 1.52 0.76
N GLY A 87 4.58 1.63 -0.46
CA GLY A 87 4.69 0.63 -1.51
C GLY A 87 6.14 0.33 -1.89
N TYR A 88 6.98 1.35 -2.04
CA TYR A 88 8.41 1.13 -2.32
C TYR A 88 9.16 0.50 -1.16
N VAL A 89 8.84 0.85 0.08
CA VAL A 89 9.41 0.15 1.25
C VAL A 89 9.03 -1.34 1.22
N LEU A 90 7.78 -1.65 0.91
CA LEU A 90 7.33 -3.04 0.79
C LEU A 90 8.03 -3.79 -0.35
N LEU A 91 8.19 -3.16 -1.52
CA LEU A 91 8.93 -3.73 -2.65
C LEU A 91 10.37 -4.09 -2.28
N LYS A 92 11.10 -3.17 -1.63
CA LYS A 92 12.48 -3.40 -1.16
C LYS A 92 12.57 -4.57 -0.17
N ASN A 93 11.49 -4.87 0.54
CA ASN A 93 11.38 -5.96 1.51
C ASN A 93 10.72 -7.24 0.93
N GLY A 94 10.60 -7.37 -0.39
CA GLY A 94 10.19 -8.60 -1.08
C GLY A 94 8.68 -8.78 -1.25
N PHE A 95 7.88 -7.74 -1.02
CA PHE A 95 6.45 -7.78 -1.32
C PHE A 95 6.15 -7.19 -2.71
N PHE A 96 5.03 -7.62 -3.30
CA PHE A 96 4.36 -6.91 -4.41
C PHE A 96 3.09 -6.25 -3.84
N PRO A 97 3.19 -4.98 -3.37
CA PRO A 97 2.06 -4.33 -2.74
C PRO A 97 0.98 -3.96 -3.76
N GLU A 98 -0.26 -4.06 -3.31
CA GLU A 98 -1.42 -3.51 -4.00
C GLU A 98 -1.96 -2.30 -3.25
N ILE A 99 -2.50 -1.34 -3.98
CA ILE A 99 -3.09 -0.13 -3.42
C ILE A 99 -4.61 -0.20 -3.58
N VAL A 100 -5.31 -0.02 -2.50
CA VAL A 100 -6.77 0.14 -2.48
C VAL A 100 -7.09 1.58 -2.88
N VAL A 101 -7.84 1.76 -3.94
CA VAL A 101 -8.23 3.10 -4.42
C VAL A 101 -9.35 3.63 -3.53
N ILE A 102 -9.02 4.59 -2.68
CA ILE A 102 -9.97 5.30 -1.82
C ILE A 102 -10.46 6.55 -2.57
N PRO A 103 -11.76 6.92 -2.47
CA PRO A 103 -12.29 8.13 -3.11
C PRO A 103 -11.56 9.40 -2.66
N GLU A 104 -11.51 10.41 -3.54
CA GLU A 104 -10.83 11.67 -3.23
C GLU A 104 -11.40 12.34 -1.97
N ASN A 105 -10.49 12.89 -1.16
CA ASN A 105 -10.81 13.59 0.09
C ASN A 105 -11.65 12.76 1.07
N THR A 106 -11.45 11.46 1.08
CA THR A 106 -12.13 10.50 1.96
C THR A 106 -11.07 9.59 2.59
N ASP A 107 -11.27 9.16 3.82
CA ASP A 107 -10.51 8.11 4.47
C ASP A 107 -11.35 6.81 4.58
N PRO A 108 -10.75 5.67 4.92
CA PRO A 108 -11.48 4.40 5.04
C PRO A 108 -12.60 4.41 6.08
N ASP A 109 -12.41 5.11 7.23
CA ASP A 109 -13.41 5.26 8.28
C ASP A 109 -14.62 6.06 7.77
N ASP A 110 -14.39 7.25 7.26
CA ASP A 110 -15.39 8.14 6.68
C ASP A 110 -16.18 7.45 5.56
N TRP A 111 -15.50 6.69 4.69
CA TRP A 111 -16.16 5.98 3.59
C TRP A 111 -17.15 4.93 4.09
N ILE A 112 -16.74 4.13 5.09
CA ILE A 112 -17.65 3.15 5.69
C ILE A 112 -18.82 3.83 6.41
N GLN A 113 -18.58 4.94 7.10
CA GLN A 113 -19.65 5.67 7.80
C GLN A 113 -20.69 6.25 6.84
N LYS A 114 -20.26 6.74 5.67
CA LYS A 114 -21.14 7.36 4.67
C LYS A 114 -21.88 6.37 3.78
N GLU A 115 -21.20 5.31 3.36
CA GLU A 115 -21.69 4.40 2.30
C GLU A 115 -21.81 2.94 2.74
N GLY A 116 -21.45 2.65 4.00
CA GLY A 116 -21.38 1.28 4.50
C GLY A 116 -20.10 0.54 4.03
N PRO A 117 -19.90 -0.71 4.49
CA PRO A 117 -18.64 -1.43 4.26
C PRO A 117 -18.50 -2.05 2.85
N ILE A 118 -19.58 -2.17 2.07
CA ILE A 118 -19.58 -2.89 0.80
C ILE A 118 -18.68 -2.24 -0.25
N PRO A 119 -18.73 -0.90 -0.47
CA PRO A 119 -17.85 -0.24 -1.43
C PRO A 119 -16.36 -0.45 -1.11
N LEU A 120 -15.96 -0.29 0.15
CA LEU A 120 -14.57 -0.51 0.57
C LEU A 120 -14.13 -1.97 0.41
N LYS A 121 -14.99 -2.95 0.74
CA LYS A 121 -14.72 -4.38 0.48
C LYS A 121 -14.49 -4.66 -1.00
N ASN A 122 -15.27 -4.03 -1.87
CA ASN A 122 -15.08 -4.13 -3.32
C ASN A 122 -13.77 -3.48 -3.77
N ALA A 123 -13.41 -2.31 -3.25
CA ALA A 123 -12.14 -1.65 -3.55
C ALA A 123 -10.94 -2.50 -3.08
N ILE A 124 -11.01 -3.11 -1.90
CA ILE A 124 -9.98 -4.04 -1.41
C ILE A 124 -9.83 -5.24 -2.35
N LYS A 125 -10.93 -5.78 -2.86
CA LYS A 125 -10.90 -6.90 -3.82
C LYS A 125 -10.31 -6.49 -5.17
N ASN A 126 -10.56 -5.26 -5.60
CA ASN A 126 -10.14 -4.70 -6.89
C ASN A 126 -8.92 -3.78 -6.76
N SER A 127 -8.11 -3.93 -5.70
CA SER A 127 -6.87 -3.18 -5.52
C SER A 127 -5.94 -3.34 -6.73
N ILE A 128 -5.18 -2.31 -7.03
CA ILE A 128 -4.27 -2.25 -8.17
C ILE A 128 -2.82 -2.27 -7.71
N ASN A 129 -1.90 -2.71 -8.58
CA ASN A 129 -0.49 -2.74 -8.22
C ASN A 129 0.08 -1.31 -8.06
N LEU A 130 1.19 -1.20 -7.32
CA LEU A 130 1.83 0.08 -7.00
C LEU A 130 2.12 0.94 -8.24
N PHE A 131 2.64 0.34 -9.31
CA PHE A 131 3.06 1.09 -10.51
C PHE A 131 1.85 1.63 -11.28
N GLU A 132 0.77 0.85 -11.37
CA GLU A 132 -0.50 1.29 -11.96
C GLU A 132 -1.10 2.43 -11.15
N PHE A 133 -1.06 2.34 -9.81
CA PHE A 133 -1.54 3.40 -8.94
C PHE A 133 -0.72 4.67 -9.11
N GLN A 134 0.60 4.57 -9.14
CA GLN A 134 1.50 5.72 -9.34
C GLN A 134 1.28 6.37 -10.70
N TYR A 135 1.16 5.57 -11.78
CA TYR A 135 0.89 6.06 -13.12
C TYR A 135 -0.43 6.86 -13.18
N LYS A 136 -1.51 6.30 -12.62
CA LYS A 136 -2.84 6.94 -12.59
C LYS A 136 -2.89 8.23 -11.76
N ASN A 137 -2.00 8.38 -10.77
CA ASN A 137 -1.95 9.55 -9.89
C ASN A 137 -0.79 10.50 -10.22
N SER A 138 -0.09 10.30 -11.32
CA SER A 138 0.92 11.23 -11.84
C SER A 138 0.32 12.09 -12.95
N ASP A 139 0.72 13.36 -13.01
CA ASP A 139 0.31 14.31 -14.07
C ASP A 139 1.05 13.98 -15.38
N ILE A 140 0.82 12.79 -15.93
CA ILE A 140 1.46 12.34 -17.16
C ILE A 140 0.61 12.74 -18.35
N ASP A 141 1.28 13.35 -19.34
CA ASP A 141 0.76 13.47 -20.69
C ASP A 141 1.16 12.21 -21.49
N ASP A 142 0.21 11.31 -21.69
CA ASP A 142 0.40 10.05 -22.42
C ASP A 142 0.83 10.26 -23.88
N SER A 143 0.57 11.44 -24.43
CA SER A 143 0.99 11.83 -25.78
C SER A 143 2.45 12.29 -25.83
N ASN A 144 3.07 12.56 -24.69
CA ASN A 144 4.44 13.06 -24.57
C ASN A 144 5.42 11.96 -24.10
N PRO A 145 6.25 11.37 -24.99
CA PRO A 145 7.20 10.33 -24.61
C PRO A 145 8.18 10.74 -23.50
N ASN A 146 8.53 12.03 -23.40
CA ASN A 146 9.42 12.51 -22.34
C ASN A 146 8.74 12.44 -20.96
N SER A 147 7.41 12.70 -20.90
CA SER A 147 6.65 12.60 -19.65
C SER A 147 6.68 11.15 -19.12
N ILE A 148 6.38 10.20 -19.99
CA ILE A 148 6.45 8.76 -19.66
C ILE A 148 7.88 8.35 -19.27
N SER A 149 8.89 8.77 -20.04
CA SER A 149 10.29 8.45 -19.77
C SER A 149 10.76 8.96 -18.40
N ASN A 150 10.36 10.16 -18.01
CA ASN A 150 10.69 10.74 -16.70
C ASN A 150 10.09 9.91 -15.56
N LEU A 151 8.80 9.57 -15.63
CA LEU A 151 8.19 8.69 -14.63
C LEU A 151 8.87 7.33 -14.54
N VAL A 152 9.11 6.69 -15.68
CA VAL A 152 9.79 5.39 -15.71
C VAL A 152 11.17 5.46 -15.07
N ASN A 153 11.95 6.51 -15.38
CA ASN A 153 13.25 6.71 -14.77
C ASN A 153 13.18 6.92 -13.25
N ASP A 154 12.16 7.63 -12.76
CA ASP A 154 11.98 7.82 -11.31
C ASP A 154 11.59 6.50 -10.62
N ILE A 155 10.70 5.71 -11.23
CA ILE A 155 10.37 4.37 -10.74
C ILE A 155 11.62 3.45 -10.75
N LEU A 156 12.42 3.48 -11.81
CA LEU A 156 13.65 2.67 -11.92
C LEU A 156 14.67 3.03 -10.83
N LYS A 157 14.79 4.31 -10.46
CA LYS A 157 15.62 4.73 -9.31
C LYS A 157 15.13 4.09 -8.02
N GLU A 158 13.82 4.13 -7.75
CA GLU A 158 13.23 3.56 -6.54
C GLU A 158 13.43 2.04 -6.45
N ILE A 159 13.28 1.31 -7.56
CA ILE A 159 13.50 -0.15 -7.57
C ILE A 159 14.98 -0.54 -7.68
N SER A 160 15.90 0.42 -7.82
CA SER A 160 17.34 0.12 -7.89
C SER A 160 17.83 -0.64 -6.66
N ASP A 161 17.27 -0.31 -5.49
CA ASP A 161 17.58 -0.92 -4.18
C ASP A 161 16.96 -2.31 -3.96
N VAL A 162 16.12 -2.80 -4.89
CA VAL A 162 15.60 -4.17 -4.82
C VAL A 162 16.74 -5.16 -5.09
N VAL A 163 17.08 -5.95 -4.08
CA VAL A 163 18.26 -6.83 -4.10
C VAL A 163 18.02 -8.10 -4.91
N ASP A 164 16.83 -8.69 -4.80
CA ASP A 164 16.48 -9.93 -5.51
C ASP A 164 16.32 -9.64 -7.01
N PRO A 165 17.16 -10.26 -7.89
CA PRO A 165 17.11 -9.99 -9.33
C PRO A 165 15.82 -10.46 -9.98
N VAL A 166 15.19 -11.53 -9.48
CA VAL A 166 13.92 -12.03 -10.01
C VAL A 166 12.79 -11.06 -9.65
N HIS A 167 12.78 -10.60 -8.41
CA HIS A 167 11.82 -9.59 -7.93
C HIS A 167 11.94 -8.30 -8.74
N LYS A 168 13.18 -7.84 -8.97
CA LYS A 168 13.47 -6.65 -9.78
C LYS A 168 13.00 -6.79 -11.23
N GLU A 169 13.24 -7.94 -11.85
CA GLU A 169 12.78 -8.24 -13.21
C GLU A 169 11.24 -8.20 -13.31
N LEU A 170 10.55 -8.76 -12.33
CA LEU A 170 9.07 -8.72 -12.27
C LEU A 170 8.55 -7.29 -12.10
N CYS A 171 9.23 -6.44 -11.34
CA CYS A 171 8.92 -5.01 -11.25
C CYS A 171 9.03 -4.34 -12.64
N ILE A 172 10.14 -4.56 -13.35
CA ILE A 172 10.39 -3.98 -14.69
C ILE A 172 9.29 -4.41 -15.67
N ARG A 173 8.91 -5.68 -15.69
CA ARG A 173 7.81 -6.17 -16.53
C ARG A 173 6.47 -5.54 -16.18
N SER A 174 6.20 -5.32 -14.88
CA SER A 174 4.97 -4.66 -14.45
C SER A 174 4.94 -3.20 -14.90
N ILE A 175 6.07 -2.48 -14.81
CA ILE A 175 6.20 -1.11 -15.29
C ILE A 175 5.96 -1.06 -16.81
N ALA A 176 6.64 -1.91 -17.60
CA ALA A 176 6.48 -1.98 -19.04
C ALA A 176 5.01 -2.19 -19.44
N LYS A 177 4.31 -3.10 -18.73
CA LYS A 177 2.88 -3.34 -18.96
C LYS A 177 2.01 -2.12 -18.69
N VAL A 178 2.27 -1.39 -17.59
CA VAL A 178 1.47 -0.22 -17.19
C VAL A 178 1.68 0.94 -18.14
N THR A 179 2.92 1.12 -18.64
CA THR A 179 3.30 2.23 -19.54
C THR A 179 3.19 1.88 -21.02
N ASN A 180 2.72 0.67 -21.36
CA ASN A 180 2.68 0.14 -22.74
C ASN A 180 4.05 0.18 -23.46
N LEU A 181 5.15 0.11 -22.73
CA LEU A 181 6.50 -0.03 -23.27
C LEU A 181 6.79 -1.52 -23.57
N ASN A 182 7.36 -1.80 -24.74
CA ASN A 182 7.78 -3.15 -25.17
C ASN A 182 9.24 -3.41 -24.83
#